data_71a594799687eb54a6b11fb59eee0675
#
_entry.id   71a594799687eb54a6b11fb59eee0675
#
_cell.length_a   1.000
_cell.length_b   1.000
_cell.length_c   1.000
_cell.angle_alpha   90.00
_cell.angle_beta   90.00
_cell.angle_gamma   90.00
#
_symmetry.space_group_name_H-M   'P 1'
#
loop_
_entity.id
_entity.type
_entity.pdbx_description
1 polymer ?
#
loop_
_entity_poly.entity_id
_entity_poly.type
_entity_poly.pdbx_seq_one_letter_code
_entity_poly.pdbx_strand_id
1 'polypeptide(L)'
;MTSPNLTRPDGSQPQDFHMTRRGIASLLFTGYAAAAVSASAEPITTDTAGLVTDTIMINPNLPAYVARPAGPGPHPAVIVVSEIFGVHEWVRDVARRFAKAGYVAIAPNFFFRADPENTLPGLKDFPAILKIVGTAGIEQVMGDVGATLGWLKAQKSVDASRLFLTGYCWGGGVTWMAAERFSELKAGGAWYGVLTPRPPGGMLYEAGRKWPIEGVADLKCPVLGLYGGKDKGIPATDVEAMRAALAKAGKDGPKGSQLILYPDADHGFLADYRPSYNPDAAKDAWTKLLAFFKAHGSRVG
;
A
#
# COMPACT_ATOMS: atom_id res chain seq x y z
N MET A 1 29.37 -4.07 38.74
CA MET A 1 27.99 -4.42 38.40
C MET A 1 28.04 -5.61 37.46
N THR A 2 27.75 -6.80 38.00
CA THR A 2 27.83 -8.09 37.31
C THR A 2 26.60 -8.28 36.42
N SER A 3 26.82 -8.52 35.14
CA SER A 3 25.76 -8.88 34.21
C SER A 3 25.01 -10.15 34.68
N PRO A 4 23.69 -10.24 34.53
CA PRO A 4 22.97 -11.45 34.90
C PRO A 4 23.38 -12.60 33.95
N ASN A 5 23.90 -13.69 34.53
CA ASN A 5 24.14 -14.94 33.82
C ASN A 5 22.80 -15.55 33.41
N LEU A 6 22.49 -15.52 32.11
CA LEU A 6 21.39 -16.29 31.54
C LEU A 6 21.81 -17.76 31.53
N THR A 7 21.47 -18.49 32.58
CA THR A 7 21.62 -19.94 32.65
C THR A 7 20.70 -20.62 31.66
N ARG A 8 21.24 -21.53 30.84
CA ARG A 8 20.44 -22.39 29.97
C ARG A 8 19.48 -23.25 30.80
N PRO A 9 18.24 -23.50 30.32
CA PRO A 9 17.40 -24.52 30.95
C PRO A 9 18.13 -25.88 30.94
N ASP A 10 18.05 -26.58 32.04
CA ASP A 10 18.65 -27.91 32.16
C ASP A 10 18.14 -28.84 31.08
N GLY A 11 19.06 -29.52 30.36
CA GLY A 11 18.75 -30.46 29.27
C GLY A 11 18.79 -29.90 27.84
N SER A 12 19.02 -28.59 27.64
CA SER A 12 19.11 -28.02 26.29
C SER A 12 20.47 -28.30 25.64
N GLN A 13 20.44 -28.71 24.37
CA GLN A 13 21.63 -28.93 23.54
C GLN A 13 21.91 -27.73 22.65
N PRO A 14 23.17 -27.47 22.21
CA PRO A 14 23.50 -26.33 21.33
C PRO A 14 22.67 -26.25 20.04
N GLN A 15 22.27 -27.40 19.49
CA GLN A 15 21.41 -27.49 18.32
C GLN A 15 19.97 -27.02 18.56
N ASP A 16 19.51 -26.97 19.80
CA ASP A 16 18.16 -26.49 20.15
C ASP A 16 18.00 -24.99 19.91
N PHE A 17 19.13 -24.27 19.76
CA PHE A 17 19.18 -22.84 19.47
C PHE A 17 19.43 -22.51 18.00
N HIS A 18 19.53 -23.53 17.12
CA HIS A 18 19.56 -23.30 15.68
C HIS A 18 18.14 -22.96 15.19
N MET A 19 17.90 -21.67 14.96
CA MET A 19 16.70 -21.25 14.27
C MET A 19 16.66 -21.82 12.86
N THR A 20 15.73 -22.73 12.62
CA THR A 20 15.47 -23.23 11.27
C THR A 20 14.92 -22.10 10.40
N ARG A 21 15.08 -22.17 9.06
CA ARG A 21 14.48 -21.22 8.11
C ARG A 21 12.99 -21.01 8.35
N ARG A 22 12.28 -22.03 8.87
CA ARG A 22 10.87 -21.93 9.33
C ARG A 22 10.71 -21.08 10.60
N GLY A 23 11.64 -21.14 11.54
CA GLY A 23 11.63 -20.33 12.76
C GLY A 23 11.85 -18.84 12.48
N ILE A 24 12.73 -18.50 11.53
CA ILE A 24 12.94 -17.09 11.10
C ILE A 24 11.71 -16.56 10.37
N ALA A 25 11.10 -17.37 9.49
CA ALA A 25 9.82 -17.00 8.85
C ALA A 25 8.71 -16.77 9.88
N SER A 26 8.65 -17.59 10.95
CA SER A 26 7.68 -17.45 12.04
C SER A 26 7.89 -16.18 12.88
N LEU A 27 9.13 -15.74 13.10
CA LEU A 27 9.44 -14.50 13.84
C LEU A 27 9.10 -13.24 13.02
N LEU A 28 9.33 -13.26 11.71
CA LEU A 28 8.87 -12.21 10.79
C LEU A 28 7.34 -12.19 10.72
N PHE A 29 6.71 -13.38 10.79
CA PHE A 29 5.27 -13.58 10.80
C PHE A 29 4.60 -13.00 12.05
N THR A 30 5.17 -13.23 13.24
CA THR A 30 4.62 -12.69 14.51
C THR A 30 4.75 -11.17 14.60
N GLY A 31 5.78 -10.56 14.01
CA GLY A 31 5.90 -9.10 13.93
C GLY A 31 4.81 -8.46 13.08
N TYR A 32 4.45 -9.05 11.95
CA TYR A 32 3.37 -8.58 11.08
C TYR A 32 1.97 -8.81 11.67
N ALA A 33 1.75 -9.97 12.31
CA ALA A 33 0.48 -10.29 12.95
C ALA A 33 0.27 -9.48 14.24
N ALA A 34 1.32 -9.22 15.03
CA ALA A 34 1.23 -8.39 16.23
C ALA A 34 0.89 -6.93 15.90
N ALA A 35 1.36 -6.41 14.76
CA ALA A 35 0.97 -5.08 14.27
C ALA A 35 -0.53 -4.99 13.89
N ALA A 36 -1.18 -6.12 13.65
CA ALA A 36 -2.61 -6.17 13.29
C ALA A 36 -3.55 -6.23 14.51
N VAL A 37 -3.07 -6.50 15.73
CA VAL A 37 -3.91 -6.93 16.87
C VAL A 37 -4.08 -5.89 17.99
N SER A 38 -3.31 -4.80 18.02
CA SER A 38 -3.43 -3.81 19.11
C SER A 38 -3.57 -2.38 18.58
N ALA A 39 -4.80 -1.96 18.29
CA ALA A 39 -5.11 -0.54 18.14
C ALA A 39 -5.18 0.09 19.53
N SER A 40 -4.29 1.02 19.84
CA SER A 40 -4.32 1.83 21.07
C SER A 40 -4.69 3.29 20.82
N ALA A 41 -4.89 3.69 19.56
CA ALA A 41 -5.33 5.01 19.16
C ALA A 41 -6.73 4.96 18.55
N GLU A 42 -7.59 5.92 18.89
CA GLU A 42 -8.84 6.16 18.17
C GLU A 42 -8.50 6.50 16.71
N PRO A 43 -9.00 5.72 15.73
CA PRO A 43 -8.72 6.03 14.33
C PRO A 43 -9.28 7.40 13.96
N ILE A 44 -8.54 8.13 13.13
CA ILE A 44 -9.03 9.39 12.56
C ILE A 44 -10.26 9.10 11.72
N THR A 45 -11.37 9.80 12.00
CA THR A 45 -12.61 9.67 11.22
C THR A 45 -12.87 10.95 10.45
N THR A 46 -12.82 10.85 9.12
CA THR A 46 -13.17 11.95 8.21
C THR A 46 -14.68 11.93 7.98
N ASP A 47 -15.36 13.02 8.31
CA ASP A 47 -16.79 13.17 8.07
C ASP A 47 -17.13 13.22 6.57
N THR A 48 -18.41 13.03 6.25
CA THR A 48 -18.92 13.06 4.88
C THR A 48 -19.51 14.41 4.46
N ALA A 49 -19.42 15.44 5.30
CA ALA A 49 -19.96 16.77 4.95
C ALA A 49 -19.29 17.30 3.67
N GLY A 50 -20.09 17.72 2.69
CA GLY A 50 -19.61 18.16 1.38
C GLY A 50 -19.05 17.05 0.47
N LEU A 51 -19.26 15.80 0.84
CA LEU A 51 -18.88 14.63 0.03
C LEU A 51 -20.10 13.84 -0.43
N VAL A 52 -19.94 13.14 -1.54
CA VAL A 52 -20.82 12.03 -1.97
C VAL A 52 -20.01 10.75 -1.84
N THR A 53 -20.56 9.77 -1.12
CA THR A 53 -19.95 8.46 -0.95
C THR A 53 -20.90 7.36 -1.41
N ASP A 54 -20.37 6.32 -2.02
CA ASP A 54 -21.14 5.18 -2.51
C ASP A 54 -20.30 3.91 -2.56
N THR A 55 -20.97 2.76 -2.64
CA THR A 55 -20.35 1.48 -3.01
C THR A 55 -20.94 1.06 -4.35
N ILE A 56 -20.07 0.91 -5.34
CA ILE A 56 -20.47 0.64 -6.73
C ILE A 56 -19.86 -0.67 -7.20
N MET A 57 -20.37 -1.22 -8.28
CA MET A 57 -19.75 -2.31 -9.02
C MET A 57 -19.07 -1.76 -10.26
N ILE A 58 -17.73 -1.87 -10.34
CA ILE A 58 -16.97 -1.55 -11.57
C ILE A 58 -17.30 -2.58 -12.65
N ASN A 59 -17.34 -3.85 -12.25
CA ASN A 59 -17.82 -5.00 -13.01
C ASN A 59 -18.38 -6.04 -12.02
N PRO A 60 -19.02 -7.14 -12.48
CA PRO A 60 -19.65 -8.12 -11.56
C PRO A 60 -18.76 -8.72 -10.48
N ASN A 61 -17.45 -8.62 -10.62
CA ASN A 61 -16.47 -9.19 -9.69
C ASN A 61 -15.57 -8.14 -9.03
N LEU A 62 -15.90 -6.85 -9.14
CA LEU A 62 -15.06 -5.78 -8.61
C LEU A 62 -15.90 -4.65 -7.99
N PRO A 63 -16.40 -4.83 -6.75
CA PRO A 63 -17.00 -3.74 -6.01
C PRO A 63 -15.94 -2.74 -5.57
N ALA A 64 -16.34 -1.47 -5.44
CA ALA A 64 -15.46 -0.40 -5.00
C ALA A 64 -16.20 0.61 -4.13
N TYR A 65 -15.54 1.12 -3.09
CA TYR A 65 -15.98 2.30 -2.37
C TYR A 65 -15.52 3.55 -3.11
N VAL A 66 -16.44 4.52 -3.28
CA VAL A 66 -16.16 5.81 -3.93
C VAL A 66 -16.45 6.93 -2.95
N ALA A 67 -15.57 7.92 -2.91
CA ALA A 67 -15.81 9.20 -2.24
C ALA A 67 -15.38 10.34 -3.18
N ARG A 68 -16.21 11.38 -3.30
CA ARG A 68 -15.93 12.54 -4.15
C ARG A 68 -16.50 13.82 -3.56
N PRO A 69 -15.98 15.00 -3.95
CA PRO A 69 -16.64 16.26 -3.62
C PRO A 69 -18.08 16.27 -4.12
N ALA A 70 -18.98 16.87 -3.36
CA ALA A 70 -20.38 17.07 -3.77
C ALA A 70 -20.54 18.17 -4.84
N GLY A 71 -19.53 19.05 -4.96
CA GLY A 71 -19.51 20.14 -5.94
C GLY A 71 -19.36 19.68 -7.39
N PRO A 72 -19.50 20.58 -8.34
CA PRO A 72 -19.34 20.29 -9.76
C PRO A 72 -17.88 19.91 -10.06
N GLY A 73 -17.72 18.89 -10.94
CA GLY A 73 -16.42 18.50 -11.50
C GLY A 73 -16.08 19.24 -12.80
N PRO A 74 -15.13 18.73 -13.58
CA PRO A 74 -14.42 17.45 -13.34
C PRO A 74 -13.27 17.60 -12.34
N HIS A 75 -13.13 16.60 -11.47
CA HIS A 75 -12.08 16.51 -10.44
C HIS A 75 -10.97 15.54 -10.89
N PRO A 76 -9.71 15.71 -10.43
CA PRO A 76 -8.71 14.66 -10.54
C PRO A 76 -9.19 13.40 -9.83
N ALA A 77 -8.69 12.23 -10.22
CA ALA A 77 -9.08 10.99 -9.57
C ALA A 77 -7.88 10.22 -9.04
N VAL A 78 -8.10 9.48 -7.94
CA VAL A 78 -7.10 8.62 -7.34
C VAL A 78 -7.68 7.24 -7.03
N ILE A 79 -6.99 6.19 -7.49
CA ILE A 79 -7.28 4.82 -7.08
C ILE A 79 -6.54 4.58 -5.76
N VAL A 80 -7.27 4.11 -4.75
CA VAL A 80 -6.76 3.79 -3.42
C VAL A 80 -6.68 2.28 -3.28
N VAL A 81 -5.47 1.72 -3.27
CA VAL A 81 -5.23 0.29 -3.15
C VAL A 81 -4.99 -0.08 -1.69
N SER A 82 -5.84 -0.95 -1.16
CA SER A 82 -5.81 -1.35 0.24
C SER A 82 -4.55 -2.13 0.62
N GLU A 83 -4.37 -2.35 1.91
CA GLU A 83 -3.50 -3.37 2.45
C GLU A 83 -4.11 -4.77 2.22
N ILE A 84 -3.46 -5.82 2.75
CA ILE A 84 -3.97 -7.21 2.68
C ILE A 84 -5.30 -7.43 3.43
N PHE A 85 -5.79 -6.46 4.16
CA PHE A 85 -7.03 -6.54 4.96
C PHE A 85 -8.29 -6.09 4.19
N GLY A 86 -8.18 -5.88 2.88
CA GLY A 86 -9.30 -5.44 2.04
C GLY A 86 -9.76 -4.01 2.30
N VAL A 87 -10.94 -3.67 1.79
CA VAL A 87 -11.50 -2.32 1.88
C VAL A 87 -12.30 -2.17 3.19
N HIS A 88 -11.57 -2.05 4.30
CA HIS A 88 -12.12 -1.77 5.63
C HIS A 88 -12.30 -0.26 5.88
N GLU A 89 -12.80 0.12 7.07
CA GLU A 89 -13.17 1.50 7.35
C GLU A 89 -12.00 2.50 7.20
N TRP A 90 -10.80 2.13 7.59
CA TRP A 90 -9.64 3.01 7.40
C TRP A 90 -9.37 3.31 5.92
N VAL A 91 -9.48 2.31 5.03
CA VAL A 91 -9.31 2.53 3.57
C VAL A 91 -10.40 3.45 3.02
N ARG A 92 -11.64 3.30 3.51
CA ARG A 92 -12.76 4.18 3.17
C ARG A 92 -12.51 5.60 3.70
N ASP A 93 -11.95 5.72 4.90
CA ASP A 93 -11.57 7.01 5.47
C ASP A 93 -10.49 7.70 4.64
N VAL A 94 -9.45 6.97 4.23
CA VAL A 94 -8.42 7.49 3.32
C VAL A 94 -9.04 7.99 2.00
N ALA A 95 -10.00 7.28 1.43
CA ALA A 95 -10.72 7.75 0.25
C ALA A 95 -11.49 9.05 0.53
N ARG A 96 -12.12 9.19 1.71
CA ARG A 96 -12.75 10.46 2.12
C ARG A 96 -11.75 11.59 2.31
N ARG A 97 -10.54 11.32 2.88
CA ARG A 97 -9.45 12.32 2.99
C ARG A 97 -9.05 12.85 1.61
N PHE A 98 -8.92 11.97 0.61
CA PHE A 98 -8.66 12.40 -0.77
C PHE A 98 -9.85 13.20 -1.34
N ALA A 99 -11.09 12.80 -1.05
CA ALA A 99 -12.26 13.55 -1.49
C ALA A 99 -12.32 14.96 -0.87
N LYS A 100 -11.98 15.10 0.43
CA LYS A 100 -11.80 16.42 1.07
C LYS A 100 -10.67 17.24 0.44
N ALA A 101 -9.64 16.57 -0.08
CA ALA A 101 -8.57 17.23 -0.84
C ALA A 101 -8.94 17.50 -2.32
N GLY A 102 -10.20 17.24 -2.73
CA GLY A 102 -10.73 17.58 -4.05
C GLY A 102 -10.60 16.49 -5.11
N TYR A 103 -10.31 15.26 -4.75
CA TYR A 103 -10.21 14.13 -5.69
C TYR A 103 -11.51 13.31 -5.73
N VAL A 104 -11.80 12.69 -6.86
CA VAL A 104 -12.63 11.48 -6.90
C VAL A 104 -11.74 10.33 -6.47
N ALA A 105 -11.98 9.78 -5.28
CA ALA A 105 -11.22 8.64 -4.74
C ALA A 105 -12.03 7.37 -4.88
N ILE A 106 -11.42 6.30 -5.40
CA ILE A 106 -12.04 5.00 -5.57
C ILE A 106 -11.16 3.91 -4.98
N ALA A 107 -11.73 3.07 -4.12
CA ALA A 107 -11.05 1.95 -3.48
C ALA A 107 -11.69 0.62 -3.92
N PRO A 108 -11.15 -0.04 -4.96
CA PRO A 108 -11.62 -1.35 -5.42
C PRO A 108 -11.28 -2.45 -4.42
N ASN A 109 -12.19 -3.42 -4.25
CA ASN A 109 -11.94 -4.64 -3.48
C ASN A 109 -11.33 -5.72 -4.39
N PHE A 110 -10.01 -5.76 -4.49
CA PHE A 110 -9.27 -6.71 -5.31
C PHE A 110 -9.40 -8.17 -4.85
N PHE A 111 -9.88 -8.40 -3.62
CA PHE A 111 -10.02 -9.73 -3.01
C PHE A 111 -11.45 -10.28 -3.12
N PHE A 112 -12.39 -9.53 -3.68
CA PHE A 112 -13.82 -9.88 -3.72
C PHE A 112 -14.10 -11.28 -4.30
N ARG A 113 -13.35 -11.73 -5.31
CA ARG A 113 -13.55 -13.06 -5.91
C ARG A 113 -13.33 -14.21 -4.93
N ALA A 114 -12.41 -14.02 -3.98
CA ALA A 114 -12.10 -15.01 -2.94
C ALA A 114 -12.79 -14.72 -1.61
N ASP A 115 -13.27 -13.49 -1.42
CA ASP A 115 -13.91 -13.01 -0.20
C ASP A 115 -15.13 -12.13 -0.54
N PRO A 116 -16.18 -12.69 -1.17
CA PRO A 116 -17.37 -11.94 -1.56
C PRO A 116 -18.15 -11.38 -0.38
N GLU A 117 -18.06 -12.03 0.78
CA GLU A 117 -18.69 -11.59 2.03
C GLU A 117 -17.89 -10.49 2.74
N ASN A 118 -16.72 -10.08 2.17
CA ASN A 118 -15.81 -9.08 2.74
C ASN A 118 -15.44 -9.39 4.21
N THR A 119 -15.00 -10.61 4.46
CA THR A 119 -14.63 -11.09 5.80
C THR A 119 -13.23 -10.67 6.23
N LEU A 120 -12.35 -10.39 5.28
CA LEU A 120 -10.96 -9.95 5.51
C LEU A 120 -10.80 -8.89 6.62
N PRO A 121 -11.65 -7.83 6.70
CA PRO A 121 -11.52 -6.81 7.75
C PRO A 121 -11.65 -7.35 9.18
N GLY A 122 -12.38 -8.47 9.36
CA GLY A 122 -12.63 -9.09 10.67
C GLY A 122 -11.71 -10.27 10.99
N LEU A 123 -10.94 -10.76 10.01
CA LEU A 123 -10.07 -11.93 10.21
C LEU A 123 -8.87 -11.58 11.09
N LYS A 124 -8.61 -12.44 12.09
CA LYS A 124 -7.44 -12.38 12.98
C LYS A 124 -6.41 -13.47 12.65
N ASP A 125 -6.82 -14.49 11.92
CA ASP A 125 -5.95 -15.59 11.50
C ASP A 125 -5.16 -15.17 10.25
N PHE A 126 -3.88 -14.88 10.45
CA PHE A 126 -3.00 -14.39 9.39
C PHE A 126 -2.81 -15.40 8.23
N PRO A 127 -2.64 -16.71 8.46
CA PRO A 127 -2.67 -17.72 7.40
C PRO A 127 -3.95 -17.69 6.55
N ALA A 128 -5.13 -17.52 7.16
CA ALA A 128 -6.38 -17.39 6.42
C ALA A 128 -6.42 -16.11 5.56
N ILE A 129 -5.93 -14.99 6.08
CA ILE A 129 -5.78 -13.74 5.31
C ILE A 129 -4.88 -13.99 4.09
N LEU A 130 -3.69 -14.57 4.28
CA LEU A 130 -2.76 -14.84 3.18
C LEU A 130 -3.31 -15.80 2.13
N LYS A 131 -4.14 -16.77 2.55
CA LYS A 131 -4.82 -17.67 1.63
C LYS A 131 -5.75 -16.93 0.68
N ILE A 132 -6.53 -15.97 1.19
CA ILE A 132 -7.42 -15.14 0.38
C ILE A 132 -6.59 -14.21 -0.53
N VAL A 133 -5.65 -13.47 0.05
CA VAL A 133 -4.80 -12.51 -0.68
C VAL A 133 -3.98 -13.19 -1.78
N GLY A 134 -3.48 -14.40 -1.52
CA GLY A 134 -2.70 -15.17 -2.49
C GLY A 134 -3.49 -15.62 -3.73
N THR A 135 -4.82 -15.53 -3.72
CA THR A 135 -5.64 -15.80 -4.92
C THR A 135 -5.67 -14.62 -5.90
N ALA A 136 -5.37 -13.41 -5.45
CA ALA A 136 -5.32 -12.23 -6.28
C ALA A 136 -3.95 -12.11 -6.96
N GLY A 137 -3.72 -12.92 -7.99
CA GLY A 137 -2.50 -12.89 -8.80
C GLY A 137 -2.32 -11.55 -9.50
N ILE A 138 -1.08 -11.17 -9.79
CA ILE A 138 -0.73 -9.84 -10.27
C ILE A 138 -1.43 -9.46 -11.58
N GLU A 139 -1.63 -10.39 -12.50
CA GLU A 139 -2.32 -10.10 -13.76
C GLU A 139 -3.82 -9.81 -13.55
N GLN A 140 -4.47 -10.52 -12.60
CA GLN A 140 -5.83 -10.18 -12.20
C GLN A 140 -5.90 -8.78 -11.60
N VAL A 141 -4.98 -8.46 -10.68
CA VAL A 141 -4.93 -7.15 -10.02
C VAL A 141 -4.69 -6.03 -11.04
N MET A 142 -3.77 -6.24 -11.98
CA MET A 142 -3.54 -5.25 -13.06
C MET A 142 -4.75 -5.11 -13.99
N GLY A 143 -5.45 -6.21 -14.30
CA GLY A 143 -6.72 -6.16 -15.02
C GLY A 143 -7.79 -5.35 -14.29
N ASP A 144 -7.88 -5.50 -12.96
CA ASP A 144 -8.81 -4.75 -12.11
C ASP A 144 -8.43 -3.26 -12.01
N VAL A 145 -7.14 -2.93 -11.96
CA VAL A 145 -6.66 -1.53 -12.07
C VAL A 145 -7.07 -0.94 -13.42
N GLY A 146 -6.86 -1.67 -14.51
CA GLY A 146 -7.28 -1.26 -15.87
C GLY A 146 -8.79 -1.02 -15.97
N ALA A 147 -9.59 -1.93 -15.42
CA ALA A 147 -11.06 -1.78 -15.37
C ALA A 147 -11.47 -0.54 -14.56
N THR A 148 -10.77 -0.27 -13.44
CA THR A 148 -11.01 0.91 -12.60
C THR A 148 -10.66 2.20 -13.34
N LEU A 149 -9.54 2.24 -14.06
CA LEU A 149 -9.18 3.38 -14.92
C LEU A 149 -10.21 3.61 -16.02
N GLY A 150 -10.71 2.53 -16.64
CA GLY A 150 -11.78 2.59 -17.63
C GLY A 150 -13.07 3.18 -17.05
N TRP A 151 -13.47 2.72 -15.85
CA TRP A 151 -14.65 3.23 -15.16
C TRP A 151 -14.48 4.73 -14.82
N LEU A 152 -13.34 5.13 -14.27
CA LEU A 152 -13.05 6.54 -13.94
C LEU A 152 -13.14 7.44 -15.18
N LYS A 153 -12.57 7.02 -16.30
CA LYS A 153 -12.61 7.80 -17.56
C LYS A 153 -14.03 7.99 -18.12
N ALA A 154 -14.95 7.12 -17.77
CA ALA A 154 -16.35 7.23 -18.17
C ALA A 154 -17.19 8.17 -17.29
N GLN A 155 -16.67 8.61 -16.12
CA GLN A 155 -17.41 9.47 -15.19
C GLN A 155 -17.32 10.95 -15.59
N LYS A 156 -18.44 11.64 -15.73
CA LYS A 156 -18.47 13.09 -16.01
C LYS A 156 -17.84 13.94 -14.89
N SER A 157 -17.80 13.42 -13.67
CA SER A 157 -17.18 14.08 -12.51
C SER A 157 -15.66 13.97 -12.46
N VAL A 158 -15.06 13.16 -13.37
CA VAL A 158 -13.61 12.87 -13.38
C VAL A 158 -12.94 13.60 -14.53
N ASP A 159 -11.80 14.24 -14.25
CA ASP A 159 -10.86 14.69 -15.25
C ASP A 159 -9.95 13.51 -15.66
N ALA A 160 -10.26 12.88 -16.77
CA ALA A 160 -9.54 11.73 -17.29
C ALA A 160 -8.06 12.02 -17.63
N SER A 161 -7.64 13.29 -17.70
CA SER A 161 -6.26 13.69 -17.90
C SER A 161 -5.44 13.71 -16.60
N ARG A 162 -6.09 13.55 -15.42
CA ARG A 162 -5.49 13.67 -14.08
C ARG A 162 -5.83 12.46 -13.21
N LEU A 163 -5.30 11.29 -13.60
CA LEU A 163 -5.51 10.03 -12.89
C LEU A 163 -4.27 9.66 -12.10
N PHE A 164 -4.46 9.29 -10.85
CA PHE A 164 -3.42 8.93 -9.89
C PHE A 164 -3.73 7.58 -9.26
N LEU A 165 -2.73 6.95 -8.66
CA LEU A 165 -2.91 5.75 -7.88
C LEU A 165 -2.06 5.83 -6.60
N THR A 166 -2.61 5.42 -5.48
CA THR A 166 -1.88 5.27 -4.23
C THR A 166 -2.21 3.93 -3.58
N GLY A 167 -1.26 3.36 -2.88
CA GLY A 167 -1.49 2.07 -2.24
C GLY A 167 -0.59 1.85 -1.03
N TYR A 168 -1.07 1.00 -0.12
CA TYR A 168 -0.53 0.80 1.21
C TYR A 168 -0.10 -0.66 1.39
N CYS A 169 1.07 -0.92 1.95
CA CYS A 169 1.59 -2.26 2.17
C CYS A 169 1.61 -3.08 0.86
N TRP A 170 0.81 -4.12 0.73
CA TRP A 170 0.59 -4.85 -0.51
C TRP A 170 0.23 -3.90 -1.67
N GLY A 171 -0.69 -2.98 -1.42
CA GLY A 171 -1.10 -1.94 -2.38
C GLY A 171 0.03 -1.00 -2.78
N GLY A 172 1.02 -0.79 -1.92
CA GLY A 172 2.22 -0.01 -2.27
C GLY A 172 3.06 -0.70 -3.34
N GLY A 173 3.18 -2.04 -3.28
CA GLY A 173 3.77 -2.84 -4.35
C GLY A 173 2.96 -2.77 -5.65
N VAL A 174 1.63 -2.87 -5.54
CA VAL A 174 0.70 -2.71 -6.68
C VAL A 174 0.87 -1.34 -7.34
N THR A 175 1.13 -0.28 -6.55
CA THR A 175 1.35 1.08 -7.09
C THR A 175 2.55 1.13 -8.05
N TRP A 176 3.67 0.55 -7.68
CA TRP A 176 4.85 0.47 -8.56
C TRP A 176 4.54 -0.27 -9.85
N MET A 177 3.93 -1.46 -9.75
CA MET A 177 3.58 -2.28 -10.92
C MET A 177 2.53 -1.61 -11.83
N ALA A 178 1.58 -0.88 -11.26
CA ALA A 178 0.62 -0.11 -12.04
C ALA A 178 1.30 1.05 -12.78
N ALA A 179 2.27 1.73 -12.16
CA ALA A 179 3.06 2.78 -12.79
C ALA A 179 3.93 2.26 -13.95
N GLU A 180 4.35 1.00 -13.92
CA GLU A 180 5.05 0.34 -15.03
C GLU A 180 4.12 0.04 -16.22
N ARG A 181 2.83 -0.19 -15.95
CA ARG A 181 1.90 -0.73 -16.95
C ARG A 181 0.99 0.32 -17.59
N PHE A 182 0.53 1.31 -16.81
CA PHE A 182 -0.52 2.23 -17.24
C PHE A 182 0.00 3.65 -17.50
N SER A 183 0.04 4.05 -18.76
CA SER A 183 0.46 5.39 -19.19
C SER A 183 -0.57 6.49 -18.90
N GLU A 184 -1.80 6.10 -18.56
CA GLU A 184 -2.86 7.03 -18.15
C GLU A 184 -2.61 7.64 -16.79
N LEU A 185 -1.86 6.95 -15.91
CA LEU A 185 -1.48 7.47 -14.60
C LEU A 185 -0.48 8.61 -14.74
N LYS A 186 -0.68 9.68 -13.98
CA LYS A 186 0.21 10.85 -13.93
C LYS A 186 1.27 10.74 -12.85
N ALA A 187 0.93 10.08 -11.73
CA ALA A 187 1.86 9.73 -10.68
C ALA A 187 1.29 8.63 -9.77
N GLY A 188 2.19 7.94 -9.06
CA GLY A 188 1.86 6.98 -8.02
C GLY A 188 2.33 7.42 -6.64
N GLY A 189 1.66 6.96 -5.58
CA GLY A 189 2.07 7.09 -4.18
C GLY A 189 2.18 5.72 -3.52
N ALA A 190 3.38 5.22 -3.30
CA ALA A 190 3.62 3.89 -2.76
C ALA A 190 4.05 3.95 -1.29
N TRP A 191 3.19 3.48 -0.39
CA TRP A 191 3.43 3.50 1.04
C TRP A 191 3.88 2.11 1.52
N TYR A 192 5.08 2.05 2.09
CA TYR A 192 5.66 0.83 2.68
C TYR A 192 5.36 -0.45 1.88
N GLY A 193 5.42 -0.35 0.55
CA GLY A 193 5.20 -1.44 -0.38
C GLY A 193 6.47 -2.24 -0.65
N VAL A 194 6.30 -3.56 -0.88
CA VAL A 194 7.42 -4.42 -1.23
C VAL A 194 8.10 -3.95 -2.52
N LEU A 195 9.44 -3.94 -2.53
CA LEU A 195 10.27 -3.45 -3.64
C LEU A 195 11.04 -4.56 -4.34
N THR A 196 11.54 -5.51 -3.57
CA THR A 196 12.53 -6.51 -4.00
C THR A 196 11.95 -7.93 -4.01
N PRO A 197 12.53 -8.85 -4.78
CA PRO A 197 12.12 -10.25 -4.82
C PRO A 197 12.04 -10.90 -3.43
N ARG A 198 11.01 -11.68 -3.21
CA ARG A 198 10.84 -12.52 -2.01
C ARG A 198 11.24 -13.95 -2.32
N PRO A 199 11.82 -14.68 -1.35
CA PRO A 199 12.19 -16.07 -1.56
C PRO A 199 10.95 -16.95 -1.77
N PRO A 200 11.07 -18.09 -2.49
CA PRO A 200 9.99 -19.06 -2.60
C PRO A 200 9.44 -19.45 -1.23
N GLY A 201 8.10 -19.45 -1.12
CA GLY A 201 7.39 -19.69 0.15
C GLY A 201 7.38 -18.50 1.11
N GLY A 202 7.99 -17.37 0.75
CA GLY A 202 7.87 -16.11 1.48
C GLY A 202 6.48 -15.47 1.29
N MET A 203 6.15 -14.54 2.18
CA MET A 203 4.91 -13.78 2.10
C MET A 203 4.84 -13.01 0.77
N LEU A 204 3.67 -13.03 0.11
CA LEU A 204 3.41 -12.41 -1.18
C LEU A 204 4.27 -12.96 -2.35
N TYR A 205 4.94 -14.12 -2.14
CA TYR A 205 5.62 -14.78 -3.23
C TYR A 205 4.61 -15.33 -4.25
N GLU A 206 4.86 -15.03 -5.51
CA GLU A 206 4.14 -15.57 -6.66
C GLU A 206 5.20 -15.97 -7.71
N ALA A 207 5.12 -17.21 -8.18
CA ALA A 207 6.09 -17.71 -9.15
C ALA A 207 5.98 -16.93 -10.48
N GLY A 208 7.11 -16.47 -10.99
CA GLY A 208 7.15 -15.69 -12.23
C GLY A 208 6.72 -14.22 -12.10
N ARG A 209 6.35 -13.78 -10.89
CA ARG A 209 6.04 -12.38 -10.64
C ARG A 209 7.26 -11.50 -10.86
N LYS A 210 7.11 -10.45 -11.64
CA LYS A 210 8.06 -9.34 -11.71
C LYS A 210 7.91 -8.45 -10.49
N TRP A 211 9.01 -8.11 -9.84
CA TRP A 211 9.02 -7.24 -8.66
C TRP A 211 9.25 -5.77 -9.06
N PRO A 212 8.81 -4.79 -8.26
CA PRO A 212 8.95 -3.37 -8.61
C PRO A 212 10.36 -2.94 -9.03
N ILE A 213 11.40 -3.42 -8.35
CA ILE A 213 12.79 -3.09 -8.70
C ILE A 213 13.22 -3.59 -10.08
N GLU A 214 12.62 -4.67 -10.56
CA GLU A 214 12.92 -5.27 -11.87
C GLU A 214 12.21 -4.53 -13.01
N GLY A 215 11.19 -3.73 -12.69
CA GLY A 215 10.35 -2.98 -13.60
C GLY A 215 10.66 -1.50 -13.75
N VAL A 216 11.64 -0.97 -13.03
CA VAL A 216 11.89 0.48 -12.98
C VAL A 216 12.12 1.13 -14.35
N ALA A 217 12.71 0.40 -15.31
CA ALA A 217 12.95 0.89 -16.67
C ALA A 217 11.63 1.12 -17.44
N ASP A 218 10.58 0.38 -17.10
CA ASP A 218 9.28 0.40 -17.78
C ASP A 218 8.32 1.45 -17.20
N LEU A 219 8.68 2.15 -16.12
CA LEU A 219 7.84 3.16 -15.49
C LEU A 219 7.31 4.17 -16.52
N LYS A 220 5.98 4.29 -16.59
CA LYS A 220 5.25 5.23 -17.45
C LYS A 220 4.96 6.55 -16.76
N CYS A 221 4.95 6.53 -15.42
CA CYS A 221 4.78 7.72 -14.60
C CYS A 221 5.69 7.66 -13.35
N PRO A 222 6.02 8.79 -12.74
CA PRO A 222 6.82 8.83 -11.53
C PRO A 222 6.02 8.30 -10.32
N VAL A 223 6.75 7.75 -9.35
CA VAL A 223 6.19 7.24 -8.09
C VAL A 223 6.92 7.88 -6.91
N LEU A 224 6.15 8.38 -5.93
CA LEU A 224 6.65 8.75 -4.62
C LEU A 224 6.56 7.55 -3.68
N GLY A 225 7.70 6.97 -3.33
CA GLY A 225 7.81 5.90 -2.35
C GLY A 225 8.02 6.46 -0.93
N LEU A 226 7.23 6.00 0.03
CA LEU A 226 7.19 6.48 1.42
C LEU A 226 7.41 5.29 2.36
N TYR A 227 8.58 5.22 3.00
CA TYR A 227 9.07 4.03 3.71
C TYR A 227 9.48 4.34 5.13
N GLY A 228 9.33 3.36 6.04
CA GLY A 228 9.78 3.45 7.42
C GLY A 228 11.18 2.86 7.60
N GLY A 229 12.05 3.56 8.36
CA GLY A 229 13.40 3.10 8.67
C GLY A 229 13.45 1.93 9.66
N LYS A 230 12.39 1.74 10.45
CA LYS A 230 12.22 0.63 11.40
C LYS A 230 11.47 -0.56 10.83
N ASP A 231 11.00 -0.46 9.57
CA ASP A 231 10.26 -1.53 8.90
C ASP A 231 11.15 -2.75 8.65
N LYS A 232 10.88 -3.83 9.40
CA LYS A 232 11.63 -5.10 9.27
C LYS A 232 11.21 -5.93 8.05
N GLY A 233 10.02 -5.67 7.51
CA GLY A 233 9.50 -6.33 6.31
C GLY A 233 10.04 -5.72 5.02
N ILE A 234 10.42 -4.42 5.05
CA ILE A 234 11.00 -3.69 3.93
C ILE A 234 12.19 -2.89 4.46
N PRO A 235 13.34 -3.53 4.60
CA PRO A 235 14.52 -2.91 5.20
C PRO A 235 15.04 -1.73 4.36
N ALA A 236 15.72 -0.79 5.00
CA ALA A 236 16.31 0.37 4.34
C ALA A 236 17.22 0.00 3.16
N THR A 237 17.84 -1.18 3.19
CA THR A 237 18.64 -1.72 2.07
C THR A 237 17.82 -1.93 0.80
N ASP A 238 16.54 -2.34 0.92
CA ASP A 238 15.66 -2.48 -0.24
C ASP A 238 15.32 -1.11 -0.83
N VAL A 239 15.14 -0.09 0.02
CA VAL A 239 14.90 1.29 -0.40
C VAL A 239 16.11 1.86 -1.14
N GLU A 240 17.32 1.63 -0.62
CA GLU A 240 18.56 2.07 -1.28
C GLU A 240 18.79 1.34 -2.60
N ALA A 241 18.53 0.02 -2.66
CA ALA A 241 18.61 -0.73 -3.90
C ALA A 241 17.65 -0.18 -4.97
N MET A 242 16.42 0.17 -4.56
CA MET A 242 15.43 0.79 -5.46
C MET A 242 15.86 2.18 -5.94
N ARG A 243 16.44 3.01 -5.06
CA ARG A 243 17.03 4.31 -5.45
C ARG A 243 18.11 4.13 -6.51
N ALA A 244 19.03 3.20 -6.29
CA ALA A 244 20.10 2.90 -7.25
C ALA A 244 19.56 2.40 -8.60
N ALA A 245 18.51 1.56 -8.57
CA ALA A 245 17.87 1.06 -9.79
C ALA A 245 17.17 2.19 -10.57
N LEU A 246 16.46 3.09 -9.88
CA LEU A 246 15.83 4.26 -10.50
C LEU A 246 16.87 5.19 -11.13
N ALA A 247 17.95 5.51 -10.42
CA ALA A 247 19.03 6.34 -10.93
C ALA A 247 19.68 5.71 -12.17
N LYS A 248 19.99 4.42 -12.13
CA LYS A 248 20.52 3.68 -13.27
C LYS A 248 19.60 3.70 -14.49
N ALA A 249 18.29 3.69 -14.27
CA ALA A 249 17.29 3.74 -15.33
C ALA A 249 16.94 5.16 -15.79
N GLY A 250 17.49 6.21 -15.14
CA GLY A 250 17.14 7.62 -15.42
C GLY A 250 15.68 7.94 -15.09
N LYS A 251 15.12 7.28 -14.07
CA LYS A 251 13.72 7.44 -13.64
C LYS A 251 13.58 8.21 -12.32
N ASP A 252 14.69 8.68 -11.76
CA ASP A 252 14.78 9.53 -10.57
C ASP A 252 14.78 11.03 -10.91
N GLY A 253 15.06 11.87 -9.90
CA GLY A 253 15.22 13.31 -10.06
C GLY A 253 13.96 14.12 -9.73
N PRO A 254 13.98 15.45 -9.95
CA PRO A 254 12.92 16.37 -9.49
C PRO A 254 11.54 16.11 -10.12
N LYS A 255 11.52 15.56 -11.35
CA LYS A 255 10.30 15.17 -12.07
C LYS A 255 10.14 13.65 -12.17
N GLY A 256 11.08 12.89 -11.63
CA GLY A 256 11.09 11.44 -11.61
C GLY A 256 10.52 10.86 -10.34
N SER A 257 10.74 9.56 -10.17
CA SER A 257 10.39 8.86 -8.95
C SER A 257 11.30 9.24 -7.80
N GLN A 258 10.74 9.27 -6.59
CA GLN A 258 11.44 9.64 -5.36
C GLN A 258 11.13 8.61 -4.28
N LEU A 259 12.09 8.34 -3.40
CA LEU A 259 11.86 7.55 -2.19
C LEU A 259 12.25 8.36 -0.95
N ILE A 260 11.33 8.43 0.00
CA ILE A 260 11.54 9.08 1.30
C ILE A 260 11.56 8.00 2.36
N LEU A 261 12.62 7.99 3.17
CA LEU A 261 12.75 7.11 4.32
C LEU A 261 12.54 7.94 5.59
N TYR A 262 11.59 7.52 6.43
CA TYR A 262 11.32 8.09 7.75
C TYR A 262 12.04 7.24 8.80
N PRO A 263 13.17 7.69 9.37
CA PRO A 263 14.06 6.84 10.17
C PRO A 263 13.38 6.20 11.38
N ASP A 264 12.43 6.91 11.97
CA ASP A 264 11.74 6.50 13.21
C ASP A 264 10.37 5.85 12.99
N ALA A 265 9.92 5.73 11.73
CA ALA A 265 8.66 5.10 11.37
C ALA A 265 8.83 3.60 11.12
N ASP A 266 7.79 2.82 11.44
CA ASP A 266 7.71 1.38 11.18
C ASP A 266 6.74 1.10 10.01
N HIS A 267 6.55 -0.18 9.66
CA HIS A 267 5.56 -0.60 8.68
C HIS A 267 4.16 -0.12 9.07
N GLY A 268 3.44 0.44 8.11
CA GLY A 268 2.08 0.93 8.36
C GLY A 268 2.00 2.25 9.12
N PHE A 269 3.05 3.07 9.12
CA PHE A 269 3.12 4.31 9.89
C PHE A 269 2.05 5.36 9.56
N LEU A 270 1.35 5.24 8.44
CA LEU A 270 0.17 6.08 8.14
C LEU A 270 -1.11 5.54 8.76
N ALA A 271 -1.18 4.24 9.06
CA ALA A 271 -2.40 3.58 9.48
C ALA A 271 -2.73 3.90 10.95
N ASP A 272 -3.54 4.93 11.18
CA ASP A 272 -3.85 5.49 12.49
C ASP A 272 -4.63 4.54 13.42
N TYR A 273 -5.11 3.42 12.91
CA TYR A 273 -5.69 2.34 13.70
C TYR A 273 -4.65 1.34 14.23
N ARG A 274 -3.35 1.49 13.87
CA ARG A 274 -2.27 0.57 14.26
C ARG A 274 -1.35 1.15 15.32
N PRO A 275 -0.72 0.32 16.16
CA PRO A 275 0.31 0.76 17.12
C PRO A 275 1.54 1.37 16.44
N SER A 276 1.80 1.02 15.17
CA SER A 276 2.90 1.56 14.37
C SER A 276 2.63 2.95 13.80
N TYR A 277 1.45 3.54 14.06
CA TYR A 277 1.13 4.88 13.62
C TYR A 277 2.14 5.90 14.13
N ASN A 278 2.69 6.69 13.21
CA ASN A 278 3.60 7.78 13.54
C ASN A 278 3.01 9.09 12.98
N PRO A 279 2.37 9.90 13.84
CA PRO A 279 1.61 11.07 13.39
C PRO A 279 2.45 12.09 12.64
N ASP A 280 3.71 12.32 13.04
CA ASP A 280 4.59 13.31 12.39
C ASP A 280 5.01 12.82 11.00
N ALA A 281 5.47 11.57 10.89
CA ALA A 281 5.82 10.96 9.61
C ALA A 281 4.58 10.86 8.70
N ALA A 282 3.42 10.47 9.23
CA ALA A 282 2.18 10.37 8.49
C ALA A 282 1.73 11.71 7.90
N LYS A 283 1.75 12.78 8.71
CA LYS A 283 1.38 14.14 8.29
C LYS A 283 2.33 14.68 7.22
N ASP A 284 3.63 14.54 7.42
CA ASP A 284 4.63 15.00 6.46
C ASP A 284 4.53 14.22 5.14
N ALA A 285 4.44 12.89 5.21
CA ALA A 285 4.31 12.04 4.03
C ALA A 285 3.03 12.31 3.23
N TRP A 286 1.89 12.52 3.91
CA TRP A 286 0.63 12.89 3.28
C TRP A 286 0.74 14.23 2.55
N THR A 287 1.33 15.24 3.19
CA THR A 287 1.56 16.56 2.59
C THR A 287 2.44 16.46 1.35
N LYS A 288 3.52 15.68 1.42
CA LYS A 288 4.43 15.45 0.29
C LYS A 288 3.75 14.69 -0.85
N LEU A 289 2.89 13.70 -0.55
CA LEU A 289 2.14 12.99 -1.57
C LEU A 289 1.20 13.92 -2.34
N LEU A 290 0.41 14.75 -1.64
CA LEU A 290 -0.48 15.70 -2.30
C LEU A 290 0.30 16.73 -3.14
N ALA A 291 1.43 17.22 -2.63
CA ALA A 291 2.33 18.10 -3.38
C ALA A 291 2.89 17.42 -4.63
N PHE A 292 3.28 16.14 -4.51
CA PHE A 292 3.77 15.34 -5.63
C PHE A 292 2.71 15.15 -6.71
N PHE A 293 1.47 14.81 -6.33
CA PHE A 293 0.36 14.71 -7.26
C PHE A 293 0.04 16.04 -7.94
N LYS A 294 0.10 17.15 -7.18
CA LYS A 294 -0.09 18.50 -7.73
C LYS A 294 0.99 18.83 -8.77
N ALA A 295 2.24 18.53 -8.49
CA ALA A 295 3.36 18.76 -9.41
C ALA A 295 3.22 17.97 -10.72
N HIS A 296 2.56 16.79 -10.70
CA HIS A 296 2.42 15.91 -11.86
C HIS A 296 1.06 16.02 -12.56
N GLY A 297 0.29 17.08 -12.32
CA GLY A 297 -0.92 17.38 -13.10
C GLY A 297 -2.19 17.59 -12.30
N SER A 298 -2.20 17.36 -10.98
CA SER A 298 -3.35 17.75 -10.15
C SER A 298 -3.40 19.26 -10.02
N ARG A 299 -4.57 19.84 -10.35
CA ARG A 299 -4.86 21.27 -10.13
C ARG A 299 -5.75 21.47 -8.91
N VAL A 300 -5.72 20.57 -7.95
CA VAL A 300 -6.45 20.74 -6.69
C VAL A 300 -5.81 21.88 -5.92
N GLY A 301 -6.59 22.94 -5.69
CA GLY A 301 -6.17 24.17 -5.01
C GLY A 301 -6.09 23.99 -3.50
#